data_a3ab797744de6cef2e88e6330ddbb5fe
#
_entry.id   a3ab797744de6cef2e88e6330ddbb5fe
#
_cell.length_a   1.000
_cell.length_b   1.000
_cell.length_c   1.000
_cell.angle_alpha   90.00
_cell.angle_beta   90.00
_cell.angle_gamma   90.00
#
_symmetry.space_group_name_H-M   'P 1'
#
loop_
_entity.id
_entity.type
_entity.pdbx_description
1 polymer ?
#
loop_
_entity_poly.entity_id
_entity_poly.type
_entity_poly.pdbx_seq_one_letter_code
_entity_poly.pdbx_strand_id
1 'polypeptide(L)'
;MDCKIINRLFFLIFCFLPTHSIAIEFTGKFLQGHFIIGQTDPTAKIIIDKKQVKVSEDGFFVFGLDRDRKFDLTITKIVDGKKDKITKKVLKRKYNIQRIDGLEESKVTPPESVYKRIKEENNKIGEARAINSDLPFFKNQFIMPVEGIISGVYGSQRILNGKPRWPHYGIDIAAKQGTKIKSSGTGVVTMAEDDLYYTGGTVIMDHGHGISTIYSHLETVIVSVGDKINQGDIIGTVGSTGRSTGPHLDFRINWFQTRLDPMSVLPEL
;
A
#
# COMPACT_ATOMS: atom_id res chain seq x y z
N MET A 1 -7.49 -24.39 -81.93
CA MET A 1 -7.36 -23.18 -81.08
C MET A 1 -7.71 -23.64 -79.66
N ASP A 2 -6.68 -24.08 -78.92
CA ASP A 2 -6.85 -24.60 -77.54
C ASP A 2 -6.59 -23.51 -76.53
N CYS A 3 -7.64 -23.13 -75.81
CA CYS A 3 -7.60 -22.16 -74.72
C CYS A 3 -7.28 -22.92 -73.42
N LYS A 4 -6.03 -22.86 -72.93
CA LYS A 4 -5.64 -23.39 -71.63
C LYS A 4 -6.01 -22.45 -70.53
N ILE A 5 -7.00 -22.80 -69.73
CA ILE A 5 -7.39 -22.11 -68.51
C ILE A 5 -6.38 -22.50 -67.40
N ILE A 6 -5.55 -21.52 -66.99
CA ILE A 6 -4.61 -21.67 -65.86
C ILE A 6 -5.34 -21.33 -64.57
N ASN A 7 -5.69 -22.35 -63.81
CA ASN A 7 -6.30 -22.22 -62.48
C ASN A 7 -5.16 -21.83 -61.48
N ARG A 8 -5.11 -20.54 -61.10
CA ARG A 8 -4.21 -20.08 -60.02
C ARG A 8 -4.85 -20.34 -58.68
N LEU A 9 -4.39 -21.38 -58.03
CA LEU A 9 -4.74 -21.70 -56.63
C LEU A 9 -4.01 -20.70 -55.74
N PHE A 10 -4.75 -19.75 -55.14
CA PHE A 10 -4.22 -18.83 -54.13
C PHE A 10 -4.14 -19.59 -52.80
N PHE A 11 -2.94 -20.00 -52.39
CA PHE A 11 -2.69 -20.54 -51.05
C PHE A 11 -2.60 -19.37 -50.06
N LEU A 12 -3.65 -19.14 -49.27
CA LEU A 12 -3.64 -18.22 -48.13
C LEU A 12 -2.81 -18.88 -47.02
N ILE A 13 -1.53 -18.46 -46.90
CA ILE A 13 -0.70 -18.82 -45.76
C ILE A 13 -1.20 -18.04 -44.55
N PHE A 14 -1.98 -18.71 -43.69
CA PHE A 14 -2.33 -18.20 -42.38
C PHE A 14 -1.05 -18.29 -41.51
N CYS A 15 -0.29 -17.18 -41.41
CA CYS A 15 0.77 -17.06 -40.42
C CYS A 15 0.16 -17.06 -39.01
N PHE A 16 0.13 -18.22 -38.37
CA PHE A 16 -0.06 -18.32 -36.92
C PHE A 16 1.17 -17.68 -36.26
N LEU A 17 1.08 -16.39 -35.90
CA LEU A 17 2.03 -15.79 -34.99
C LEU A 17 1.82 -16.46 -33.61
N PRO A 18 2.86 -17.09 -33.04
CA PRO A 18 2.73 -17.65 -31.71
C PRO A 18 2.46 -16.50 -30.74
N THR A 19 1.29 -16.48 -30.11
CA THR A 19 1.02 -15.57 -29.01
C THR A 19 1.92 -15.98 -27.84
N HIS A 20 3.05 -15.31 -27.70
CA HIS A 20 3.91 -15.47 -26.53
C HIS A 20 3.14 -14.91 -25.33
N SER A 21 2.60 -15.80 -24.51
CA SER A 21 2.08 -15.42 -23.20
C SER A 21 3.24 -14.86 -22.38
N ILE A 22 3.27 -13.55 -22.15
CA ILE A 22 4.29 -12.90 -21.30
C ILE A 22 4.19 -13.52 -19.91
N ALA A 23 5.29 -14.10 -19.43
CA ALA A 23 5.38 -14.59 -18.05
C ALA A 23 5.14 -13.43 -17.06
N ILE A 24 4.66 -13.75 -15.85
CA ILE A 24 4.56 -12.72 -14.82
C ILE A 24 5.95 -12.47 -14.22
N GLU A 25 6.40 -11.24 -14.29
CA GLU A 25 7.59 -10.76 -13.57
C GLU A 25 7.15 -10.14 -12.24
N PHE A 26 7.96 -10.32 -11.18
CA PHE A 26 7.65 -9.80 -9.85
C PHE A 26 8.81 -8.98 -9.29
N THR A 27 8.48 -7.81 -8.75
CA THR A 27 9.38 -6.98 -7.95
C THR A 27 8.88 -6.98 -6.50
N GLY A 28 9.80 -7.20 -5.55
CA GLY A 28 9.51 -7.34 -4.11
C GLY A 28 9.77 -8.75 -3.61
N LYS A 29 9.72 -8.92 -2.29
CA LYS A 29 10.00 -10.20 -1.59
C LYS A 29 8.70 -10.87 -1.17
N PHE A 30 8.50 -12.15 -1.46
CA PHE A 30 7.36 -12.94 -0.97
C PHE A 30 7.52 -13.22 0.53
N LEU A 31 7.41 -12.19 1.34
CA LEU A 31 7.61 -12.16 2.79
C LEU A 31 6.40 -11.48 3.44
N GLN A 32 6.00 -11.94 4.62
CA GLN A 32 4.91 -11.31 5.40
C GLN A 32 5.11 -9.81 5.53
N GLY A 33 4.06 -9.04 5.30
CA GLY A 33 4.05 -7.58 5.35
C GLY A 33 4.51 -6.88 4.08
N HIS A 34 5.02 -7.60 3.07
CA HIS A 34 5.62 -6.97 1.90
C HIS A 34 4.62 -6.56 0.82
N PHE A 35 4.98 -5.49 0.15
CA PHE A 35 4.44 -4.96 -1.08
C PHE A 35 5.04 -5.70 -2.27
N ILE A 36 4.23 -6.08 -3.26
CA ILE A 36 4.67 -6.78 -4.47
C ILE A 36 4.08 -6.09 -5.69
N ILE A 37 4.91 -5.76 -6.66
CA ILE A 37 4.50 -5.37 -8.00
C ILE A 37 4.66 -6.56 -8.92
N GLY A 38 3.66 -6.80 -9.77
CA GLY A 38 3.75 -7.74 -10.88
C GLY A 38 3.63 -7.02 -12.20
N GLN A 39 4.28 -7.55 -13.25
CA GLN A 39 4.11 -7.11 -14.62
C GLN A 39 3.78 -8.30 -15.51
N THR A 40 2.83 -8.13 -16.42
CA THR A 40 2.33 -9.17 -17.32
C THR A 40 1.71 -8.55 -18.57
N ASP A 41 1.09 -9.36 -19.41
CA ASP A 41 0.27 -8.90 -20.51
C ASP A 41 -0.83 -7.94 -20.03
N PRO A 42 -0.98 -6.74 -20.61
CA PRO A 42 -2.02 -5.76 -20.22
C PRO A 42 -3.46 -6.29 -20.34
N THR A 43 -3.69 -7.26 -21.22
CA THR A 43 -5.01 -7.88 -21.40
C THR A 43 -5.32 -8.97 -20.37
N ALA A 44 -4.32 -9.33 -19.53
CA ALA A 44 -4.46 -10.39 -18.57
C ALA A 44 -5.42 -10.00 -17.43
N LYS A 45 -6.27 -10.94 -17.04
CA LYS A 45 -7.01 -10.88 -15.79
C LYS A 45 -6.19 -11.58 -14.70
N ILE A 46 -5.85 -10.84 -13.65
CA ILE A 46 -5.07 -11.34 -12.52
C ILE A 46 -5.95 -11.51 -11.30
N ILE A 47 -5.84 -12.68 -10.65
CA ILE A 47 -6.54 -12.99 -9.41
C ILE A 47 -5.50 -13.40 -8.36
N ILE A 48 -5.40 -12.64 -7.28
CA ILE A 48 -4.55 -12.92 -6.13
C ILE A 48 -5.40 -13.61 -5.06
N ASP A 49 -5.09 -14.87 -4.76
CA ASP A 49 -5.94 -15.78 -3.98
C ASP A 49 -7.37 -15.86 -4.56
N LYS A 50 -8.29 -15.07 -4.02
CA LYS A 50 -9.68 -14.98 -4.48
C LYS A 50 -10.08 -13.58 -4.97
N LYS A 51 -9.16 -12.61 -4.87
CA LYS A 51 -9.42 -11.21 -5.21
C LYS A 51 -8.87 -10.88 -6.59
N GLN A 52 -9.73 -10.46 -7.50
CA GLN A 52 -9.29 -9.88 -8.77
C GLN A 52 -8.64 -8.51 -8.50
N VAL A 53 -7.48 -8.27 -9.11
CA VAL A 53 -6.75 -7.01 -9.05
C VAL A 53 -6.77 -6.33 -10.41
N LYS A 54 -6.65 -5.01 -10.42
CA LYS A 54 -6.49 -4.22 -11.65
C LYS A 54 -5.12 -4.51 -12.27
N VAL A 55 -5.07 -4.52 -13.59
CA VAL A 55 -3.85 -4.50 -14.40
C VAL A 55 -3.88 -3.19 -15.16
N SER A 56 -2.78 -2.43 -15.11
CA SER A 56 -2.65 -1.16 -15.84
C SER A 56 -2.47 -1.38 -17.34
N GLU A 57 -2.62 -0.32 -18.14
CA GLU A 57 -2.44 -0.37 -19.60
C GLU A 57 -1.04 -0.83 -20.03
N ASP A 58 -0.03 -0.65 -19.20
CA ASP A 58 1.34 -1.13 -19.38
C ASP A 58 1.63 -2.46 -18.66
N GLY A 59 0.57 -3.17 -18.19
CA GLY A 59 0.65 -4.52 -17.66
C GLY A 59 1.03 -4.63 -16.19
N PHE A 60 1.14 -3.53 -15.45
CA PHE A 60 1.47 -3.58 -14.03
C PHE A 60 0.25 -3.85 -13.16
N PHE A 61 0.46 -4.61 -12.10
CA PHE A 61 -0.50 -4.81 -11.02
C PHE A 61 0.23 -4.87 -9.68
N VAL A 62 -0.51 -4.70 -8.59
CA VAL A 62 0.07 -4.65 -7.25
C VAL A 62 -0.79 -5.42 -6.26
N PHE A 63 -0.14 -5.98 -5.26
CA PHE A 63 -0.79 -6.59 -4.10
C PHE A 63 0.11 -6.56 -2.87
N GLY A 64 -0.52 -6.75 -1.72
CA GLY A 64 0.17 -6.80 -0.44
C GLY A 64 0.03 -8.15 0.24
N LEU A 65 1.05 -8.54 0.99
CA LEU A 65 1.06 -9.74 1.82
C LEU A 65 0.80 -9.36 3.29
N ASP A 66 -0.26 -9.89 3.88
CA ASP A 66 -0.62 -9.63 5.26
C ASP A 66 0.51 -10.02 6.24
N ARG A 67 0.63 -9.25 7.35
CA ARG A 67 1.61 -9.47 8.43
C ARG A 67 1.57 -10.89 8.99
N ASP A 68 0.38 -11.42 9.16
CA ASP A 68 0.14 -12.70 9.84
C ASP A 68 -0.29 -13.79 8.85
N ARG A 69 0.01 -13.61 7.56
CA ARG A 69 -0.32 -14.57 6.50
C ARG A 69 0.25 -15.96 6.82
N LYS A 70 -0.63 -16.97 6.80
CA LYS A 70 -0.29 -18.36 7.17
C LYS A 70 -0.09 -19.28 5.98
N PHE A 71 -0.64 -18.93 4.82
CA PHE A 71 -0.73 -19.78 3.64
C PHE A 71 0.11 -19.24 2.49
N ASP A 72 0.52 -20.11 1.60
CA ASP A 72 1.17 -19.74 0.34
C ASP A 72 0.23 -18.90 -0.53
N LEU A 73 0.80 -18.12 -1.40
CA LEU A 73 0.08 -17.23 -2.30
C LEU A 73 -0.31 -17.98 -3.57
N THR A 74 -1.57 -17.87 -3.96
CA THR A 74 -2.04 -18.33 -5.26
C THR A 74 -2.28 -17.14 -6.18
N ILE A 75 -1.63 -17.15 -7.35
CA ILE A 75 -1.81 -16.17 -8.41
C ILE A 75 -2.41 -16.88 -9.61
N THR A 76 -3.54 -16.40 -10.09
CA THR A 76 -4.16 -16.91 -11.31
C THR A 76 -4.11 -15.84 -12.38
N LYS A 77 -3.50 -16.15 -13.52
CA LYS A 77 -3.51 -15.35 -14.74
C LYS A 77 -4.46 -15.95 -15.74
N ILE A 78 -5.26 -15.12 -16.39
CA ILE A 78 -6.19 -15.54 -17.46
C ILE A 78 -5.96 -14.62 -18.66
N VAL A 79 -5.59 -15.20 -19.79
CA VAL A 79 -5.44 -14.52 -21.10
C VAL A 79 -6.13 -15.37 -22.15
N ASP A 80 -6.97 -14.78 -22.99
CA ASP A 80 -7.72 -15.47 -24.05
C ASP A 80 -8.45 -16.75 -23.56
N GLY A 81 -9.00 -16.68 -22.35
CA GLY A 81 -9.69 -17.80 -21.70
C GLY A 81 -8.76 -18.90 -21.13
N LYS A 82 -7.48 -18.88 -21.45
CA LYS A 82 -6.49 -19.80 -20.86
C LYS A 82 -6.13 -19.34 -19.44
N LYS A 83 -6.10 -20.31 -18.53
CA LYS A 83 -5.91 -20.09 -17.10
C LYS A 83 -4.62 -20.73 -16.63
N ASP A 84 -3.66 -19.90 -16.19
CA ASP A 84 -2.42 -20.33 -15.56
C ASP A 84 -2.48 -20.04 -14.06
N LYS A 85 -2.04 -21.02 -13.25
CA LYS A 85 -2.02 -20.89 -11.79
C LYS A 85 -0.59 -21.05 -11.29
N ILE A 86 -0.14 -20.05 -10.52
CA ILE A 86 1.18 -20.01 -9.89
C ILE A 86 1.00 -20.00 -8.38
N THR A 87 1.73 -20.87 -7.68
CA THR A 87 1.81 -20.83 -6.21
C THR A 87 3.18 -20.30 -5.79
N LYS A 88 3.20 -19.31 -4.92
CA LYS A 88 4.42 -18.73 -4.33
C LYS A 88 4.44 -18.97 -2.83
N LYS A 89 5.52 -19.55 -2.34
CA LYS A 89 5.75 -19.67 -0.90
C LYS A 89 5.94 -18.29 -0.29
N VAL A 90 5.22 -18.00 0.80
CA VAL A 90 5.37 -16.75 1.55
C VAL A 90 6.20 -17.02 2.80
N LEU A 91 7.33 -16.33 2.90
CA LEU A 91 8.23 -16.45 4.05
C LEU A 91 7.62 -15.77 5.26
N LYS A 92 7.83 -16.37 6.44
CA LYS A 92 7.40 -15.82 7.72
C LYS A 92 8.45 -14.88 8.29
N ARG A 93 7.99 -13.85 9.04
CA ARG A 93 8.86 -12.93 9.80
C ARG A 93 8.74 -13.21 11.29
N LYS A 94 9.83 -12.91 12.00
CA LYS A 94 9.80 -12.75 13.46
C LYS A 94 9.61 -11.27 13.75
N TYR A 95 8.65 -10.96 14.62
CA TYR A 95 8.33 -9.59 15.00
C TYR A 95 8.74 -9.36 16.47
N ASN A 96 9.25 -8.18 16.73
CA ASN A 96 9.65 -7.76 18.07
C ASN A 96 8.42 -7.42 18.93
N ILE A 97 8.62 -7.41 20.25
CA ILE A 97 7.65 -6.84 21.20
C ILE A 97 8.14 -5.44 21.57
N GLN A 98 7.31 -4.43 21.32
CA GLN A 98 7.57 -3.04 21.69
C GLN A 98 6.71 -2.69 22.91
N ARG A 99 7.36 -2.31 24.01
CA ARG A 99 6.72 -1.82 25.22
C ARG A 99 6.80 -0.30 25.24
N ILE A 100 5.66 0.35 25.43
CA ILE A 100 5.55 1.82 25.46
C ILE A 100 4.76 2.15 26.72
N ASP A 101 5.38 2.85 27.64
CA ASP A 101 4.81 3.31 28.90
C ASP A 101 4.72 4.84 28.92
N GLY A 102 3.96 5.40 29.85
CA GLY A 102 3.78 6.85 29.98
C GLY A 102 2.75 7.45 29.01
N LEU A 103 1.96 6.62 28.31
CA LEU A 103 0.80 7.09 27.55
C LEU A 103 -0.34 7.51 28.50
N GLU A 104 -1.07 8.54 28.09
CA GLU A 104 -2.32 8.92 28.77
C GLU A 104 -3.28 7.72 28.76
N GLU A 105 -3.82 7.36 29.94
CA GLU A 105 -4.65 6.16 30.10
C GLU A 105 -5.90 6.20 29.21
N SER A 106 -6.50 7.37 28.98
CA SER A 106 -7.62 7.57 28.04
C SER A 106 -7.27 7.16 26.61
N LYS A 107 -6.01 7.27 26.20
CA LYS A 107 -5.52 6.86 24.86
C LYS A 107 -5.19 5.37 24.78
N VAL A 108 -4.95 4.71 25.92
CA VAL A 108 -4.73 3.28 26.03
C VAL A 108 -6.06 2.53 26.20
N THR A 109 -6.90 3.02 27.11
CA THR A 109 -8.24 2.48 27.40
C THR A 109 -9.24 3.65 27.35
N PRO A 110 -9.78 3.95 26.14
CA PRO A 110 -10.68 5.09 25.98
C PRO A 110 -11.92 4.98 26.85
N PRO A 111 -12.42 6.11 27.38
CA PRO A 111 -13.72 6.12 28.03
C PRO A 111 -14.84 5.89 27.01
N GLU A 112 -15.96 5.35 27.45
CA GLU A 112 -17.10 5.02 26.59
C GLU A 112 -17.64 6.24 25.81
N SER A 113 -17.54 7.43 26.37
CA SER A 113 -17.96 8.68 25.75
C SER A 113 -17.32 9.00 24.41
N VAL A 114 -16.11 8.44 24.13
CA VAL A 114 -15.40 8.67 22.87
C VAL A 114 -15.53 7.51 21.87
N TYR A 115 -16.19 6.40 22.21
CA TYR A 115 -16.29 5.24 21.31
C TYR A 115 -16.99 5.57 19.99
N LYS A 116 -18.02 6.41 20.01
CA LYS A 116 -18.71 6.85 18.80
C LYS A 116 -17.75 7.60 17.88
N ARG A 117 -17.00 8.58 18.42
CA ARG A 117 -15.96 9.33 17.68
C ARG A 117 -14.93 8.40 17.07
N ILE A 118 -14.36 7.47 17.86
CA ILE A 118 -13.36 6.51 17.40
C ILE A 118 -13.90 5.65 16.26
N LYS A 119 -15.15 5.21 16.35
CA LYS A 119 -15.79 4.39 15.31
C LYS A 119 -15.96 5.17 14.01
N GLU A 120 -16.43 6.41 14.08
CA GLU A 120 -16.63 7.28 12.94
C GLU A 120 -15.30 7.60 12.23
N GLU A 121 -14.26 7.93 13.00
CA GLU A 121 -12.91 8.18 12.51
C GLU A 121 -12.31 6.94 11.83
N ASN A 122 -12.44 5.75 12.44
CA ASN A 122 -11.97 4.50 11.85
C ASN A 122 -12.70 4.17 10.53
N ASN A 123 -14.00 4.49 10.43
CA ASN A 123 -14.75 4.32 9.18
C ASN A 123 -14.22 5.23 8.09
N LYS A 124 -14.02 6.54 8.37
CA LYS A 124 -13.43 7.51 7.44
C LYS A 124 -12.06 7.02 6.93
N ILE A 125 -11.17 6.58 7.84
CA ILE A 125 -9.86 6.02 7.47
C ILE A 125 -10.03 4.77 6.60
N GLY A 126 -11.00 3.92 6.92
CA GLY A 126 -11.31 2.72 6.15
C GLY A 126 -11.79 3.04 4.73
N GLU A 127 -12.66 4.03 4.58
CA GLU A 127 -13.18 4.52 3.31
C GLU A 127 -12.06 5.14 2.44
N ALA A 128 -11.24 6.03 3.03
CA ALA A 128 -10.11 6.65 2.34
C ALA A 128 -9.12 5.61 1.78
N ARG A 129 -8.92 4.50 2.50
CA ARG A 129 -8.05 3.39 2.08
C ARG A 129 -8.71 2.40 1.13
N ALA A 130 -10.03 2.41 0.99
CA ALA A 130 -10.77 1.51 0.11
C ALA A 130 -10.75 1.97 -1.36
N ILE A 131 -10.26 3.16 -1.63
CA ILE A 131 -10.20 3.74 -2.97
C ILE A 131 -9.36 2.84 -3.89
N ASN A 132 -9.88 2.62 -5.09
CA ASN A 132 -9.26 1.78 -6.12
C ASN A 132 -9.23 2.55 -7.45
N SER A 133 -8.48 3.64 -7.48
CA SER A 133 -8.30 4.48 -8.67
C SER A 133 -7.41 3.80 -9.73
N ASP A 134 -7.40 4.35 -10.93
CA ASP A 134 -6.53 3.92 -12.03
C ASP A 134 -5.22 4.70 -12.09
N LEU A 135 -4.87 5.44 -11.02
CA LEU A 135 -3.62 6.17 -10.93
C LEU A 135 -2.42 5.21 -11.05
N PRO A 136 -1.37 5.58 -11.80
CA PRO A 136 -0.25 4.68 -12.06
C PRO A 136 0.90 4.82 -11.06
N PHE A 137 0.73 5.59 -9.98
CA PHE A 137 1.84 6.03 -9.11
C PHE A 137 2.35 4.94 -8.19
N PHE A 138 1.56 3.88 -7.94
CA PHE A 138 1.94 2.73 -7.12
C PHE A 138 3.21 2.01 -7.62
N LYS A 139 3.57 2.15 -8.89
CA LYS A 139 4.75 1.52 -9.51
C LYS A 139 6.04 2.33 -9.37
N ASN A 140 5.93 3.59 -8.93
CA ASN A 140 7.09 4.44 -8.72
C ASN A 140 7.75 4.12 -7.37
N GLN A 141 9.05 4.36 -7.27
CA GLN A 141 9.76 4.23 -6.01
C GLN A 141 9.28 5.31 -5.03
N PHE A 142 8.97 4.90 -3.80
CA PHE A 142 8.64 5.84 -2.72
C PHE A 142 9.93 6.37 -2.08
N ILE A 143 9.86 7.57 -1.47
CA ILE A 143 10.96 8.19 -0.74
C ILE A 143 10.66 8.29 0.75
N MET A 144 11.70 8.46 1.58
CA MET A 144 11.53 8.76 3.00
C MET A 144 10.80 10.09 3.16
N PRO A 145 9.67 10.09 3.93
CA PRO A 145 8.85 11.29 4.07
C PRO A 145 9.46 12.36 4.98
N VAL A 146 10.36 11.98 5.85
CA VAL A 146 11.10 12.86 6.77
C VAL A 146 12.44 12.23 7.13
N GLU A 147 13.45 13.05 7.34
CA GLU A 147 14.74 12.62 7.90
C GLU A 147 14.59 12.44 9.41
N GLY A 148 15.08 11.32 9.94
CA GLY A 148 14.99 11.02 11.37
C GLY A 148 15.42 9.61 11.72
N ILE A 149 15.30 9.28 13.00
CA ILE A 149 15.67 7.95 13.53
C ILE A 149 14.42 7.05 13.50
N ILE A 150 14.53 5.86 12.94
CA ILE A 150 13.46 4.85 13.03
C ILE A 150 13.35 4.37 14.47
N SER A 151 12.32 4.85 15.19
CA SER A 151 12.06 4.56 16.60
C SER A 151 11.01 3.45 16.79
N GLY A 152 10.22 3.17 15.76
CA GLY A 152 9.25 2.09 15.73
C GLY A 152 9.27 1.37 14.39
N VAL A 153 9.25 0.03 14.40
CA VAL A 153 9.31 -0.80 13.19
C VAL A 153 8.01 -1.55 12.96
N TYR A 154 7.68 -1.75 11.68
CA TYR A 154 6.49 -2.49 11.26
C TYR A 154 6.43 -3.87 11.88
N GLY A 155 5.23 -4.27 12.27
CA GLY A 155 4.90 -5.60 12.77
C GLY A 155 5.19 -5.83 14.25
N SER A 156 5.88 -4.92 14.93
CA SER A 156 6.15 -5.05 16.37
C SER A 156 4.85 -5.17 17.16
N GLN A 157 4.75 -6.20 18.02
CA GLN A 157 3.62 -6.36 18.94
C GLN A 157 3.68 -5.28 20.01
N ARG A 158 2.69 -4.39 20.05
CA ARG A 158 2.67 -3.29 21.03
C ARG A 158 2.06 -3.73 22.36
N ILE A 159 2.73 -3.37 23.45
CA ILE A 159 2.22 -3.42 24.82
C ILE A 159 2.25 -1.99 25.33
N LEU A 160 1.06 -1.39 25.52
CA LEU A 160 0.91 0.01 25.91
C LEU A 160 0.48 0.07 27.37
N ASN A 161 1.26 0.74 28.25
CA ASN A 161 1.06 0.77 29.70
C ASN A 161 0.76 -0.63 30.26
N GLY A 162 1.55 -1.64 29.87
CA GLY A 162 1.35 -3.03 30.27
C GLY A 162 0.21 -3.79 29.57
N LYS A 163 -0.62 -3.13 28.76
CA LYS A 163 -1.79 -3.75 28.09
C LYS A 163 -1.46 -4.15 26.65
N PRO A 164 -1.60 -5.43 26.23
CA PRO A 164 -1.44 -5.83 24.82
C PRO A 164 -2.42 -5.09 23.91
N ARG A 165 -1.91 -4.61 22.77
CA ARG A 165 -2.66 -3.88 21.73
C ARG A 165 -2.32 -4.43 20.36
N TRP A 166 -2.98 -3.91 19.32
CA TRP A 166 -2.68 -4.27 17.94
C TRP A 166 -1.20 -4.02 17.61
N PRO A 167 -0.59 -4.82 16.73
CA PRO A 167 0.77 -4.56 16.25
C PRO A 167 0.91 -3.16 15.67
N HIS A 168 2.15 -2.69 15.63
CA HIS A 168 2.47 -1.49 14.89
C HIS A 168 2.42 -1.76 13.39
N TYR A 169 1.59 -1.02 12.66
CA TYR A 169 1.35 -1.24 11.24
C TYR A 169 2.01 -0.18 10.35
N GLY A 170 3.11 0.40 10.80
CA GLY A 170 3.89 1.39 10.10
C GLY A 170 5.32 1.44 10.62
N ILE A 171 6.00 2.54 10.33
CA ILE A 171 7.27 2.91 10.96
C ILE A 171 7.08 4.24 11.68
N ASP A 172 7.68 4.36 12.86
CA ASP A 172 7.75 5.64 13.58
C ASP A 172 9.11 6.28 13.29
N ILE A 173 9.11 7.50 12.76
CA ILE A 173 10.32 8.27 12.43
C ILE A 173 10.41 9.45 13.40
N ALA A 174 11.28 9.33 14.41
CA ALA A 174 11.51 10.39 15.37
C ALA A 174 12.22 11.56 14.70
N ALA A 175 11.63 12.74 14.78
CA ALA A 175 12.16 13.99 14.24
C ALA A 175 11.67 15.16 15.10
N LYS A 176 12.37 16.30 15.00
CA LYS A 176 12.02 17.51 15.77
C LYS A 176 10.62 18.00 15.36
N GLN A 177 9.81 18.41 16.35
CA GLN A 177 8.51 19.05 16.10
C GLN A 177 8.66 20.22 15.13
N GLY A 178 7.72 20.35 14.19
CA GLY A 178 7.77 21.36 13.13
C GLY A 178 8.64 20.99 11.92
N THR A 179 9.35 19.84 11.94
CA THR A 179 10.09 19.35 10.76
C THR A 179 9.12 19.10 9.63
N LYS A 180 9.45 19.57 8.42
CA LYS A 180 8.61 19.41 7.22
C LYS A 180 8.50 17.94 6.81
N ILE A 181 7.27 17.49 6.55
CA ILE A 181 6.95 16.17 6.04
C ILE A 181 6.71 16.28 4.54
N LYS A 182 7.41 15.47 3.77
CA LYS A 182 7.27 15.34 2.32
C LYS A 182 6.31 14.22 1.98
N SER A 183 5.57 14.35 0.90
CA SER A 183 4.88 13.22 0.30
C SER A 183 5.89 12.16 -0.14
N SER A 184 5.69 10.93 0.32
CA SER A 184 6.55 9.79 0.00
C SER A 184 6.41 9.34 -1.46
N GLY A 185 5.27 9.61 -2.09
CA GLY A 185 4.97 9.29 -3.49
C GLY A 185 3.99 10.28 -4.10
N THR A 186 3.97 10.39 -5.42
CA THR A 186 2.93 11.14 -6.13
C THR A 186 1.56 10.50 -5.90
N GLY A 187 0.52 11.31 -5.66
CA GLY A 187 -0.83 10.78 -5.39
C GLY A 187 -1.89 11.85 -5.26
N VAL A 188 -3.08 11.43 -4.84
CA VAL A 188 -4.22 12.31 -4.56
C VAL A 188 -4.57 12.16 -3.08
N VAL A 189 -4.79 13.28 -2.40
CA VAL A 189 -5.21 13.30 -0.99
C VAL A 189 -6.65 12.79 -0.89
N THR A 190 -6.85 11.74 -0.10
CA THR A 190 -8.16 11.11 0.13
C THR A 190 -8.70 11.39 1.53
N MET A 191 -7.84 11.86 2.43
CA MET A 191 -8.19 12.30 3.75
C MET A 191 -7.17 13.34 4.24
N ALA A 192 -7.65 14.40 4.87
CA ALA A 192 -6.86 15.42 5.56
C ALA A 192 -7.65 15.87 6.79
N GLU A 193 -7.18 15.55 7.98
CA GLU A 193 -7.84 15.81 9.27
C GLU A 193 -6.80 16.32 10.27
N ASP A 194 -7.16 17.33 11.07
CA ASP A 194 -6.22 17.93 12.01
C ASP A 194 -6.18 17.23 13.38
N ASP A 195 -7.31 16.60 13.79
CA ASP A 195 -7.45 16.05 15.13
C ASP A 195 -8.26 14.76 15.16
N LEU A 196 -7.64 13.64 14.79
CA LEU A 196 -8.21 12.33 15.04
C LEU A 196 -7.78 11.79 16.41
N TYR A 197 -8.66 11.10 17.10
CA TYR A 197 -8.47 10.67 18.49
C TYR A 197 -7.16 9.90 18.72
N TYR A 198 -6.83 8.97 17.81
CA TYR A 198 -5.61 8.16 17.90
C TYR A 198 -4.46 8.70 17.07
N THR A 199 -4.72 9.16 15.87
CA THR A 199 -3.68 9.49 14.90
C THR A 199 -3.39 10.98 14.82
N GLY A 200 -4.18 11.82 15.51
CA GLY A 200 -4.00 13.27 15.50
C GLY A 200 -4.14 13.86 14.11
N GLY A 201 -3.30 14.83 13.78
CA GLY A 201 -3.20 15.35 12.43
C GLY A 201 -2.84 14.21 11.47
N THR A 202 -3.67 14.01 10.44
CA THR A 202 -3.59 12.82 9.58
C THR A 202 -3.83 13.16 8.12
N VAL A 203 -2.93 12.69 7.25
CA VAL A 203 -3.10 12.74 5.80
C VAL A 203 -3.09 11.32 5.26
N ILE A 204 -4.04 11.01 4.36
CA ILE A 204 -4.06 9.76 3.56
C ILE A 204 -4.01 10.13 2.09
N MET A 205 -3.17 9.45 1.32
CA MET A 205 -3.03 9.64 -0.12
C MET A 205 -3.24 8.34 -0.86
N ASP A 206 -3.96 8.40 -1.98
CA ASP A 206 -4.14 7.32 -2.94
C ASP A 206 -3.08 7.38 -4.03
N HIS A 207 -2.44 6.25 -4.31
CA HIS A 207 -1.41 6.11 -5.35
C HIS A 207 -1.85 5.22 -6.51
N GLY A 208 -3.10 4.77 -6.47
CA GLY A 208 -3.71 3.87 -7.46
C GLY A 208 -3.69 2.40 -7.06
N HIS A 209 -4.57 1.63 -7.70
CA HIS A 209 -4.71 0.19 -7.54
C HIS A 209 -4.87 -0.28 -6.09
N GLY A 210 -5.46 0.59 -5.24
CA GLY A 210 -5.69 0.32 -3.82
C GLY A 210 -4.47 0.55 -2.92
N ILE A 211 -3.41 1.18 -3.43
CA ILE A 211 -2.25 1.56 -2.62
C ILE A 211 -2.48 2.93 -2.01
N SER A 212 -2.32 3.03 -0.70
CA SER A 212 -2.39 4.29 0.03
C SER A 212 -1.27 4.45 1.04
N THR A 213 -0.81 5.69 1.24
CA THR A 213 0.07 6.08 2.34
C THR A 213 -0.70 6.84 3.41
N ILE A 214 -0.28 6.72 4.66
CA ILE A 214 -0.83 7.43 5.81
C ILE A 214 0.31 8.11 6.55
N TYR A 215 0.09 9.39 6.89
CA TYR A 215 0.98 10.21 7.69
C TYR A 215 0.20 10.65 8.93
N SER A 216 0.69 10.32 10.12
CA SER A 216 -0.02 10.55 11.39
C SER A 216 0.84 11.29 12.40
N HIS A 217 0.19 11.85 13.42
CA HIS A 217 0.75 12.66 14.50
C HIS A 217 1.28 14.02 14.03
N LEU A 218 0.75 14.54 12.89
CA LEU A 218 1.14 15.82 12.34
C LEU A 218 0.77 16.96 13.30
N GLU A 219 1.64 17.97 13.38
CA GLU A 219 1.35 19.26 14.03
C GLU A 219 0.48 20.14 13.16
N THR A 220 0.77 20.17 11.85
CA THR A 220 0.00 20.92 10.86
C THR A 220 -0.28 20.05 9.65
N VAL A 221 -1.47 20.15 9.12
CA VAL A 221 -1.87 19.58 7.82
C VAL A 221 -2.07 20.77 6.87
N ILE A 222 -1.38 20.78 5.73
CA ILE A 222 -1.41 21.93 4.80
C ILE A 222 -2.00 21.57 3.43
N VAL A 223 -2.58 20.39 3.30
CA VAL A 223 -3.21 19.88 2.09
C VAL A 223 -4.68 19.58 2.35
N SER A 224 -5.46 19.51 1.28
CA SER A 224 -6.90 19.26 1.32
C SER A 224 -7.27 18.02 0.50
N VAL A 225 -8.41 17.40 0.83
CA VAL A 225 -8.94 16.27 0.07
C VAL A 225 -9.16 16.67 -1.38
N GLY A 226 -8.66 15.84 -2.30
CA GLY A 226 -8.69 16.07 -3.75
C GLY A 226 -7.42 16.70 -4.32
N ASP A 227 -6.52 17.22 -3.48
CA ASP A 227 -5.25 17.79 -3.96
C ASP A 227 -4.40 16.70 -4.63
N LYS A 228 -3.82 17.06 -5.78
CA LYS A 228 -2.80 16.27 -6.46
C LYS A 228 -1.43 16.69 -5.96
N ILE A 229 -0.72 15.81 -5.33
CA ILE A 229 0.56 16.05 -4.67
C ILE A 229 1.65 15.27 -5.41
N ASN A 230 2.75 15.93 -5.74
CA ASN A 230 3.92 15.25 -6.28
C ASN A 230 4.78 14.67 -5.17
N GLN A 231 5.54 13.64 -5.51
CA GLN A 231 6.57 13.12 -4.60
C GLN A 231 7.53 14.24 -4.19
N GLY A 232 7.75 14.40 -2.89
CA GLY A 232 8.63 15.41 -2.32
C GLY A 232 7.96 16.73 -1.95
N ASP A 233 6.71 16.98 -2.39
CA ASP A 233 5.94 18.16 -1.96
C ASP A 233 5.66 18.09 -0.45
N ILE A 234 5.64 19.25 0.21
CA ILE A 234 5.37 19.33 1.64
C ILE A 234 3.87 19.20 1.88
N ILE A 235 3.51 18.31 2.81
CA ILE A 235 2.10 18.00 3.15
C ILE A 235 1.73 18.38 4.59
N GLY A 236 2.72 18.71 5.42
CA GLY A 236 2.52 19.07 6.82
C GLY A 236 3.84 19.11 7.59
N THR A 237 3.73 19.10 8.91
CA THR A 237 4.90 19.11 9.80
C THR A 237 4.78 18.05 10.88
N VAL A 238 5.92 17.55 11.37
CA VAL A 238 6.01 16.58 12.47
C VAL A 238 5.46 17.19 13.74
N GLY A 239 4.61 16.45 14.43
CA GLY A 239 4.03 16.80 15.71
C GLY A 239 4.07 15.65 16.70
N SER A 240 3.22 15.75 17.71
CA SER A 240 2.98 14.73 18.73
C SER A 240 1.48 14.64 19.07
N THR A 241 0.62 14.85 18.06
CA THR A 241 -0.84 14.87 18.23
C THR A 241 -1.41 13.47 18.34
N GLY A 242 -2.64 13.34 18.83
CA GLY A 242 -3.30 12.04 19.01
C GLY A 242 -2.67 11.19 20.14
N ARG A 243 -2.42 9.90 19.88
CA ARG A 243 -1.79 8.97 20.82
C ARG A 243 -0.30 8.86 20.56
N SER A 244 0.47 9.78 21.05
CA SER A 244 1.91 9.90 20.92
C SER A 244 2.57 10.16 22.27
N THR A 245 3.82 9.72 22.44
CA THR A 245 4.66 10.01 23.62
C THR A 245 5.71 11.09 23.36
N GLY A 246 5.83 11.55 22.13
CA GLY A 246 6.79 12.58 21.74
C GLY A 246 6.81 12.79 20.23
N PRO A 247 7.51 13.82 19.73
CA PRO A 247 7.48 14.20 18.33
C PRO A 247 8.03 13.10 17.40
N HIS A 248 7.18 12.62 16.49
CA HIS A 248 7.52 11.66 15.45
C HIS A 248 6.47 11.65 14.35
N LEU A 249 6.80 11.09 13.19
CA LEU A 249 5.85 10.72 12.13
C LEU A 249 5.59 9.22 12.23
N ASP A 250 4.33 8.80 12.38
CA ASP A 250 3.89 7.42 12.09
C ASP A 250 3.52 7.35 10.61
N PHE A 251 4.40 6.70 9.82
CA PHE A 251 4.24 6.52 8.38
C PHE A 251 3.83 5.10 8.04
N ARG A 252 2.79 4.98 7.21
CA ARG A 252 2.22 3.68 6.82
C ARG A 252 1.98 3.59 5.32
N ILE A 253 2.04 2.35 4.80
CA ILE A 253 1.57 2.00 3.47
C ILE A 253 0.57 0.85 3.56
N ASN A 254 -0.45 0.85 2.69
CA ASN A 254 -1.48 -0.18 2.69
C ASN A 254 -1.83 -0.58 1.26
N TRP A 255 -2.28 -1.82 1.11
CA TRP A 255 -3.03 -2.27 -0.04
C TRP A 255 -4.47 -2.54 0.41
N PHE A 256 -5.38 -1.61 0.10
CA PHE A 256 -6.71 -1.56 0.70
C PHE A 256 -6.63 -1.65 2.24
N GLN A 257 -7.30 -2.66 2.82
CA GLN A 257 -7.27 -2.86 4.28
C GLN A 257 -6.04 -3.66 4.77
N THR A 258 -5.24 -4.23 3.86
CA THR A 258 -4.00 -4.93 4.21
C THR A 258 -2.90 -3.94 4.55
N ARG A 259 -2.34 -4.05 5.75
CA ARG A 259 -1.25 -3.21 6.25
C ARG A 259 0.08 -3.77 5.77
N LEU A 260 0.94 -2.91 5.22
CA LEU A 260 2.22 -3.31 4.64
C LEU A 260 3.38 -2.64 5.36
N ASP A 261 4.55 -3.25 5.26
CA ASP A 261 5.79 -2.68 5.78
C ASP A 261 6.28 -1.57 4.86
N PRO A 262 6.35 -0.31 5.34
CA PRO A 262 6.86 0.79 4.54
C PRO A 262 8.29 0.55 4.04
N MET A 263 9.13 -0.16 4.80
CA MET A 263 10.49 -0.50 4.38
C MET A 263 10.56 -1.45 3.19
N SER A 264 9.43 -2.05 2.77
CA SER A 264 9.39 -2.88 1.55
C SER A 264 9.35 -2.06 0.25
N VAL A 265 9.13 -0.75 0.33
CA VAL A 265 9.01 0.17 -0.82
C VAL A 265 9.92 1.39 -0.71
N LEU A 266 10.40 1.71 0.48
CA LEU A 266 11.34 2.80 0.72
C LEU A 266 12.76 2.37 0.34
N PRO A 267 13.68 3.32 0.03
CA PRO A 267 15.09 3.02 -0.16
C PRO A 267 15.70 2.32 1.06
N GLU A 268 16.66 1.45 0.83
CA GLU A 268 17.48 0.91 1.91
C GLU A 268 18.24 2.08 2.58
N LEU A 269 18.24 2.09 3.93
CA LEU A 269 18.88 3.12 4.75
C LEU A 269 20.38 2.92 4.81
#